data_69e4d1c7a11705683c506dffe427a2fc
#
_entry.id   69e4d1c7a11705683c506dffe427a2fc
#
_cell.length_a   1.000
_cell.length_b   1.000
_cell.length_c   1.000
_cell.angle_alpha   90.00
_cell.angle_beta   90.00
_cell.angle_gamma   90.00
#
_symmetry.space_group_name_H-M   'P 1'
#
loop_
_entity.id
_entity.type
_entity.pdbx_description
1 polymer ?
#
loop_
_entity_poly.entity_id
_entity_poly.type
_entity_poly.pdbx_seq_one_letter_code
_entity_poly.pdbx_strand_id
1 'polypeptide(L)'
;YQLFTPTRTVRREASIREGDEEEGVQILTIIVKSSRVSEDISKMIANLPDHTRIKHLETRDSQDGSSKTMDVLLEIELFHYGKQEAMDLMRLNGLDVHEVSSTIRPTAIKEQYTEPGSDDATTGSEWFPKSIYDLDICAKRVIMYGAGLDADHPGFKDTEYRQRRMMFAELALNYKHGEPIPRTEYTSSERKTWGIIYRKLRELHKKHACKQFLDNFELLERHCGYSENNIPQLEDICKFLKAKTGFRVRPVAGYLSARDFLAGLAYRVFFCTQYVRHHADPFYTPEPDTVHELMGHMALFADPDFAQFSQEIGLASLGASEEDLKKLATLYFFSIEFGLSSDDAADSPVKENGSNHERFKVYGAGLLSSAGELQHAVEGSATIIRFDPDRVVEQECLITTFQSAYFYTRNFEEAQQKLRMFTNNMKRPFIVRYNPYTESVEVLNNSRSIMLAVNSLRSDINLLAGALHYIL
;
A
#
# COMPACT_ATOMS: atom_id res chain seq x y z
N TYR A 1 2.85 -7.56 1.16
CA TYR A 1 1.55 -8.06 0.68
C TYR A 1 0.83 -7.06 -0.24
N GLN A 2 0.74 -5.77 0.09
CA GLN A 2 0.01 -4.78 -0.74
C GLN A 2 0.64 -4.50 -2.12
N LEU A 3 1.90 -4.86 -2.34
CA LEU A 3 2.66 -4.47 -3.53
C LEU A 3 2.67 -5.52 -4.66
N PHE A 4 2.22 -6.75 -4.40
CA PHE A 4 2.35 -7.87 -5.34
C PHE A 4 1.01 -8.53 -5.62
N THR A 5 0.21 -7.95 -6.51
CA THR A 5 -0.94 -8.62 -7.10
C THR A 5 -0.61 -9.07 -8.52
N PRO A 6 -0.97 -10.28 -8.96
CA PRO A 6 -0.70 -10.72 -10.33
C PRO A 6 -1.54 -9.90 -11.31
N THR A 7 -0.87 -9.03 -12.06
CA THR A 7 -1.49 -8.24 -13.14
C THR A 7 -1.46 -9.02 -14.44
N ARG A 8 -2.59 -9.56 -14.87
CA ARG A 8 -2.81 -9.87 -16.28
C ARG A 8 -3.45 -8.65 -16.94
N THR A 9 -2.64 -7.83 -17.56
CA THR A 9 -3.11 -6.67 -18.33
C THR A 9 -2.87 -6.92 -19.81
N VAL A 10 -3.93 -6.98 -20.59
CA VAL A 10 -3.84 -6.90 -22.05
C VAL A 10 -3.99 -5.43 -22.43
N ARG A 11 -2.89 -4.77 -22.79
CA ARG A 11 -2.89 -3.39 -23.30
C ARG A 11 -3.20 -3.39 -24.81
N ARG A 12 -4.19 -2.58 -25.21
CA ARG A 12 -4.27 -1.97 -26.53
C ARG A 12 -4.24 -0.45 -26.33
N GLU A 13 -3.19 0.19 -26.79
CA GLU A 13 -3.07 1.64 -26.82
C GLU A 13 -3.78 2.20 -28.06
N ALA A 14 -4.69 3.15 -27.84
CA ALA A 14 -5.22 4.01 -28.89
C ALA A 14 -4.80 5.45 -28.58
N SER A 15 -4.22 6.12 -29.56
CA SER A 15 -3.73 7.49 -29.48
C SER A 15 -4.89 8.49 -29.34
N ILE A 16 -4.78 9.36 -28.34
CA ILE A 16 -5.73 10.47 -28.07
C ILE A 16 -5.27 11.71 -28.86
N ARG A 17 -6.20 12.34 -29.56
CA ARG A 17 -6.01 13.68 -30.15
C ARG A 17 -6.40 14.74 -29.14
N GLU A 18 -5.56 15.78 -29.03
CA GLU A 18 -5.79 16.95 -28.18
C GLU A 18 -6.98 17.76 -28.67
N GLY A 19 -7.85 18.18 -27.75
CA GLY A 19 -8.81 19.25 -27.90
C GLY A 19 -10.23 18.85 -27.62
N ASP A 20 -10.62 18.65 -26.35
CA ASP A 20 -12.03 18.76 -25.93
C ASP A 20 -12.17 19.11 -24.45
N GLU A 21 -13.20 19.90 -24.19
CA GLU A 21 -13.53 20.59 -22.95
C GLU A 21 -13.94 19.68 -21.79
N GLU A 22 -13.80 20.22 -20.60
CA GLU A 22 -14.02 19.65 -19.28
C GLU A 22 -15.34 18.88 -19.08
N GLU A 23 -15.28 17.54 -19.16
CA GLU A 23 -16.27 16.68 -18.50
C GLU A 23 -15.57 15.54 -17.79
N GLY A 24 -16.01 15.21 -16.56
CA GLY A 24 -15.43 14.16 -15.71
C GLY A 24 -15.55 12.77 -16.35
N VAL A 25 -14.53 11.94 -16.17
CA VAL A 25 -14.56 10.53 -16.58
C VAL A 25 -15.51 9.76 -15.67
N GLN A 26 -16.55 9.15 -16.22
CA GLN A 26 -17.46 8.29 -15.48
C GLN A 26 -16.96 6.85 -15.52
N ILE A 27 -16.76 6.24 -14.34
CA ILE A 27 -16.46 4.81 -14.21
C ILE A 27 -17.77 4.09 -13.93
N LEU A 28 -18.11 3.10 -14.77
CA LEU A 28 -19.30 2.30 -14.66
C LEU A 28 -18.92 0.82 -14.55
N THR A 29 -19.40 0.16 -13.50
CA THR A 29 -19.28 -1.30 -13.33
C THR A 29 -20.65 -1.93 -13.52
N ILE A 30 -20.74 -2.88 -14.43
CA ILE A 30 -21.98 -3.59 -14.76
C ILE A 30 -21.78 -5.10 -14.74
N ILE A 31 -22.86 -5.83 -14.48
CA ILE A 31 -22.95 -7.27 -14.70
C ILE A 31 -23.93 -7.53 -15.84
N VAL A 32 -23.50 -8.38 -16.76
CA VAL A 32 -24.36 -8.90 -17.83
C VAL A 32 -24.58 -10.38 -17.59
N LYS A 33 -25.83 -10.79 -17.42
CA LYS A 33 -26.19 -12.20 -17.33
C LYS A 33 -26.20 -12.84 -18.71
N SER A 34 -25.44 -13.91 -18.90
CA SER A 34 -25.24 -14.53 -20.19
C SER A 34 -25.39 -16.06 -20.16
N SER A 35 -26.14 -16.60 -21.09
CA SER A 35 -26.15 -18.03 -21.42
C SER A 35 -25.23 -18.38 -22.60
N ARG A 36 -24.67 -17.36 -23.29
CA ARG A 36 -23.80 -17.47 -24.47
C ARG A 36 -22.62 -16.52 -24.39
N VAL A 37 -21.78 -16.73 -23.39
CA VAL A 37 -20.73 -15.81 -22.93
C VAL A 37 -19.89 -15.21 -24.06
N SER A 38 -19.39 -16.02 -24.99
CA SER A 38 -18.54 -15.53 -26.10
C SER A 38 -19.28 -14.60 -27.06
N GLU A 39 -20.55 -14.90 -27.37
CA GLU A 39 -21.38 -14.09 -28.25
C GLU A 39 -21.77 -12.77 -27.56
N ASP A 40 -22.15 -12.85 -26.29
CA ASP A 40 -22.59 -11.67 -25.55
C ASP A 40 -21.42 -10.74 -25.19
N ILE A 41 -20.24 -11.26 -24.88
CA ILE A 41 -19.01 -10.43 -24.76
C ILE A 41 -18.69 -9.70 -26.06
N SER A 42 -18.79 -10.40 -27.20
CA SER A 42 -18.58 -9.78 -28.50
C SER A 42 -19.60 -8.66 -28.78
N LYS A 43 -20.87 -8.88 -28.43
CA LYS A 43 -21.93 -7.84 -28.53
C LYS A 43 -21.68 -6.68 -27.56
N MET A 44 -21.27 -6.97 -26.33
CA MET A 44 -20.93 -5.93 -25.35
C MET A 44 -19.86 -5.00 -25.90
N ILE A 45 -18.75 -5.57 -26.36
CA ILE A 45 -17.60 -4.79 -26.87
C ILE A 45 -18.00 -4.00 -28.14
N ALA A 46 -18.79 -4.60 -29.03
CA ALA A 46 -19.22 -3.95 -30.28
C ALA A 46 -20.23 -2.80 -30.08
N ASN A 47 -20.90 -2.78 -28.94
CA ASN A 47 -21.94 -1.78 -28.60
C ASN A 47 -21.52 -0.82 -27.45
N LEU A 48 -20.25 -0.82 -27.08
CA LEU A 48 -19.71 0.22 -26.21
C LEU A 48 -19.69 1.55 -26.98
N PRO A 49 -20.05 2.67 -26.32
CA PRO A 49 -19.93 3.99 -26.92
C PRO A 49 -18.50 4.27 -27.38
N ASP A 50 -18.35 5.09 -28.43
CA ASP A 50 -17.03 5.54 -28.91
C ASP A 50 -16.28 6.21 -27.74
N HIS A 51 -14.95 6.02 -27.72
CA HIS A 51 -14.09 6.52 -26.63
C HIS A 51 -14.32 5.88 -25.24
N THR A 52 -14.96 4.70 -25.18
CA THR A 52 -15.05 3.91 -23.95
C THR A 52 -13.75 3.11 -23.74
N ARG A 53 -13.24 3.12 -22.50
CA ARG A 53 -12.08 2.31 -22.12
C ARG A 53 -12.53 1.16 -21.21
N ILE A 54 -12.27 -0.08 -21.63
CA ILE A 54 -12.48 -1.25 -20.78
C ILE A 54 -11.34 -1.34 -19.78
N LYS A 55 -11.68 -1.32 -18.49
CA LYS A 55 -10.75 -1.46 -17.38
C LYS A 55 -10.61 -2.91 -16.94
N HIS A 56 -11.75 -3.58 -16.82
CA HIS A 56 -11.82 -4.96 -16.35
C HIS A 56 -12.94 -5.69 -17.03
N LEU A 57 -12.70 -6.96 -17.38
CA LEU A 57 -13.70 -7.89 -17.89
C LEU A 57 -13.43 -9.26 -17.29
N GLU A 58 -14.41 -9.83 -16.60
CA GLU A 58 -14.33 -11.12 -15.94
C GLU A 58 -15.62 -11.91 -16.12
N THR A 59 -15.52 -13.23 -16.18
CA THR A 59 -16.68 -14.13 -16.25
C THR A 59 -16.74 -14.99 -15.00
N ARG A 60 -17.91 -15.12 -14.40
CA ARG A 60 -18.16 -15.90 -13.18
C ARG A 60 -19.41 -16.76 -13.34
N ASP A 61 -19.49 -17.84 -12.59
CA ASP A 61 -20.74 -18.61 -12.50
C ASP A 61 -21.85 -17.76 -11.87
N SER A 62 -23.04 -17.76 -12.48
CA SER A 62 -24.15 -16.95 -11.99
C SER A 62 -24.64 -17.43 -10.62
N GLN A 63 -24.87 -16.47 -9.71
CA GLN A 63 -25.28 -16.77 -8.32
C GLN A 63 -26.73 -17.20 -8.17
N ASP A 64 -27.55 -17.18 -9.24
CA ASP A 64 -28.97 -17.55 -9.15
C ASP A 64 -29.24 -19.06 -9.18
N GLY A 65 -28.19 -19.90 -9.08
CA GLY A 65 -28.29 -21.35 -8.99
C GLY A 65 -28.67 -22.06 -10.29
N SER A 66 -28.77 -21.33 -11.40
CA SER A 66 -29.01 -21.91 -12.71
C SER A 66 -27.66 -22.32 -13.33
N SER A 67 -27.44 -23.60 -13.48
CA SER A 67 -26.21 -24.19 -14.07
C SER A 67 -25.96 -23.83 -15.54
N LYS A 68 -26.70 -22.88 -16.11
CA LYS A 68 -26.66 -22.53 -17.53
C LYS A 68 -26.33 -21.08 -17.83
N THR A 69 -26.20 -20.22 -16.82
CA THR A 69 -25.90 -18.79 -17.01
C THR A 69 -24.63 -18.40 -16.27
N MET A 70 -23.85 -17.53 -16.89
CA MET A 70 -22.68 -16.90 -16.29
C MET A 70 -22.89 -15.40 -16.18
N ASP A 71 -22.32 -14.81 -15.15
CA ASP A 71 -22.26 -13.37 -14.97
C ASP A 71 -20.98 -12.84 -15.62
N VAL A 72 -21.10 -11.88 -16.53
CA VAL A 72 -19.97 -11.15 -17.12
C VAL A 72 -19.85 -9.81 -16.43
N LEU A 73 -18.83 -9.63 -15.61
CA LEU A 73 -18.50 -8.36 -14.97
C LEU A 73 -17.69 -7.51 -15.95
N LEU A 74 -18.16 -6.29 -16.20
CA LEU A 74 -17.48 -5.32 -17.04
C LEU A 74 -17.34 -3.98 -16.30
N GLU A 75 -16.11 -3.49 -16.17
CA GLU A 75 -15.80 -2.15 -15.70
C GLU A 75 -15.28 -1.30 -16.85
N ILE A 76 -15.92 -0.15 -17.09
CA ILE A 76 -15.61 0.77 -18.19
C ILE A 76 -15.43 2.20 -17.72
N GLU A 77 -14.53 2.94 -18.37
CA GLU A 77 -14.42 4.39 -18.29
C GLU A 77 -15.12 5.01 -19.48
N LEU A 78 -16.07 5.92 -19.21
CA LEU A 78 -16.83 6.67 -20.19
C LEU A 78 -16.33 8.13 -20.21
N PHE A 79 -15.89 8.62 -21.36
CA PHE A 79 -15.29 9.94 -21.48
C PHE A 79 -16.27 11.04 -21.96
N HIS A 80 -17.29 10.68 -22.74
CA HIS A 80 -18.23 11.62 -23.34
C HIS A 80 -19.71 11.20 -23.21
N TYR A 81 -19.99 10.05 -22.62
CA TYR A 81 -21.33 9.48 -22.53
C TYR A 81 -21.74 9.26 -21.09
N GLY A 82 -23.01 9.54 -20.79
CA GLY A 82 -23.58 9.20 -19.49
C GLY A 82 -23.76 7.67 -19.32
N LYS A 83 -23.71 7.19 -18.08
CA LYS A 83 -23.93 5.76 -17.76
C LYS A 83 -25.23 5.20 -18.33
N GLN A 84 -26.30 6.02 -18.31
CA GLN A 84 -27.60 5.60 -18.77
C GLN A 84 -27.59 5.29 -20.27
N GLU A 85 -26.93 6.12 -21.06
CA GLU A 85 -26.79 5.93 -22.50
C GLU A 85 -26.01 4.66 -22.83
N ALA A 86 -24.91 4.40 -22.11
CA ALA A 86 -24.14 3.17 -22.28
C ALA A 86 -24.94 1.92 -21.92
N MET A 87 -25.71 1.94 -20.84
CA MET A 87 -26.57 0.83 -20.44
C MET A 87 -27.72 0.61 -21.42
N ASP A 88 -28.32 1.67 -21.91
CA ASP A 88 -29.45 1.59 -22.87
C ASP A 88 -28.98 1.05 -24.22
N LEU A 89 -27.80 1.44 -24.70
CA LEU A 89 -27.18 0.86 -25.91
C LEU A 89 -27.00 -0.65 -25.79
N MET A 90 -26.52 -1.14 -24.66
CA MET A 90 -26.36 -2.58 -24.44
C MET A 90 -27.70 -3.31 -24.34
N ARG A 91 -28.69 -2.75 -23.64
CA ARG A 91 -30.05 -3.31 -23.51
C ARG A 91 -30.78 -3.37 -24.84
N LEU A 92 -30.64 -2.34 -25.68
CA LEU A 92 -31.20 -2.31 -27.04
C LEU A 92 -30.67 -3.45 -27.92
N ASN A 93 -29.46 -3.94 -27.62
CA ASN A 93 -28.84 -5.07 -28.31
C ASN A 93 -29.11 -6.43 -27.63
N GLY A 94 -30.11 -6.45 -26.73
CA GLY A 94 -30.64 -7.68 -26.13
C GLY A 94 -29.76 -8.25 -24.99
N LEU A 95 -28.92 -7.42 -24.37
CA LEU A 95 -28.13 -7.82 -23.19
C LEU A 95 -28.90 -7.50 -21.90
N ASP A 96 -28.86 -8.45 -20.96
CA ASP A 96 -29.44 -8.27 -19.61
C ASP A 96 -28.42 -7.61 -18.68
N VAL A 97 -28.46 -6.27 -18.61
CA VAL A 97 -27.43 -5.42 -18.00
C VAL A 97 -27.92 -4.89 -16.65
N HIS A 98 -27.14 -5.15 -15.60
CA HIS A 98 -27.35 -4.66 -14.26
C HIS A 98 -26.20 -3.77 -13.81
N GLU A 99 -26.51 -2.58 -13.31
CA GLU A 99 -25.52 -1.69 -12.70
C GLU A 99 -25.08 -2.25 -11.34
N VAL A 100 -23.78 -2.33 -11.11
CA VAL A 100 -23.18 -2.68 -9.80
C VAL A 100 -22.75 -1.43 -9.09
N SER A 101 -22.05 -0.54 -9.79
CA SER A 101 -21.61 0.75 -9.26
C SER A 101 -21.37 1.75 -10.37
N SER A 102 -21.52 3.03 -10.06
CA SER A 102 -21.04 4.11 -10.94
C SER A 102 -20.42 5.22 -10.10
N THR A 103 -19.26 5.69 -10.52
CA THR A 103 -18.55 6.81 -9.89
C THR A 103 -18.14 7.81 -10.96
N ILE A 104 -18.23 9.10 -10.65
CA ILE A 104 -17.70 10.15 -11.52
C ILE A 104 -16.32 10.48 -10.98
N ARG A 105 -15.29 10.26 -11.80
CA ARG A 105 -13.94 10.73 -11.52
C ARG A 105 -13.90 12.18 -12.02
N PRO A 106 -13.69 13.19 -11.14
CA PRO A 106 -13.43 14.53 -11.64
C PRO A 106 -12.16 14.46 -12.52
N THR A 107 -12.26 14.94 -13.74
CA THR A 107 -11.07 15.33 -14.49
C THR A 107 -10.35 16.34 -13.61
N ALA A 108 -9.07 16.11 -13.38
CA ALA A 108 -8.25 16.93 -12.50
C ALA A 108 -8.54 18.40 -12.81
N ILE A 109 -9.09 19.11 -11.82
CA ILE A 109 -9.15 20.57 -11.87
C ILE A 109 -7.70 21.01 -12.09
N LYS A 110 -7.42 21.56 -13.25
CA LYS A 110 -6.21 22.36 -13.47
C LYS A 110 -6.36 23.56 -12.57
N GLU A 111 -5.97 23.44 -11.30
CA GLU A 111 -5.72 24.60 -10.49
C GLU A 111 -4.59 25.37 -11.18
N GLN A 112 -4.97 26.46 -11.80
CA GLN A 112 -4.08 27.49 -12.30
C GLN A 112 -3.41 28.20 -11.12
N TYR A 113 -2.46 27.52 -10.50
CA TYR A 113 -1.35 28.14 -9.80
C TYR A 113 -0.07 27.83 -10.58
N THR A 114 0.01 28.33 -11.82
CA THR A 114 1.28 28.52 -12.50
C THR A 114 1.88 29.80 -11.94
N GLU A 115 2.88 29.65 -11.06
CA GLU A 115 3.82 30.75 -10.88
C GLU A 115 4.42 31.12 -12.25
N PRO A 116 4.45 32.43 -12.63
CA PRO A 116 5.03 32.82 -13.91
C PRO A 116 6.53 32.51 -13.87
N GLY A 117 6.95 31.48 -14.61
CA GLY A 117 8.36 31.13 -14.80
C GLY A 117 8.75 29.67 -14.55
N SER A 118 7.81 28.74 -14.33
CA SER A 118 8.15 27.31 -14.33
C SER A 118 8.05 26.76 -15.76
N ASP A 119 9.19 26.74 -16.45
CA ASP A 119 9.36 25.85 -17.61
C ASP A 119 9.20 24.41 -17.07
N ASP A 120 8.00 23.84 -17.23
CA ASP A 120 7.74 22.43 -16.90
C ASP A 120 8.37 21.54 -17.97
N ALA A 121 9.70 21.39 -17.89
CA ALA A 121 10.47 20.49 -18.72
C ALA A 121 10.38 19.02 -18.25
N THR A 122 9.27 18.63 -17.61
CA THR A 122 8.98 17.22 -17.24
C THR A 122 8.18 16.50 -18.33
N THR A 123 8.44 16.81 -19.60
CA THR A 123 7.94 16.04 -20.72
C THR A 123 8.53 14.62 -20.66
N GLY A 124 7.76 13.68 -20.11
CA GLY A 124 8.12 12.26 -20.11
C GLY A 124 8.12 11.55 -18.74
N SER A 125 7.93 12.25 -17.61
CA SER A 125 7.82 11.57 -16.31
C SER A 125 6.36 11.22 -15.98
N GLU A 126 6.15 10.02 -15.46
CA GLU A 126 4.83 9.62 -14.95
C GLU A 126 4.41 10.51 -13.77
N TRP A 127 3.10 10.72 -13.64
CA TRP A 127 2.53 11.53 -12.56
C TRP A 127 2.90 10.94 -11.18
N PHE A 128 3.26 11.80 -10.25
CA PHE A 128 3.45 11.49 -8.84
C PHE A 128 2.92 12.64 -7.96
N PRO A 129 2.50 12.38 -6.70
CA PRO A 129 2.02 13.43 -5.81
C PRO A 129 3.11 14.47 -5.53
N LYS A 130 2.75 15.74 -5.59
CA LYS A 130 3.66 16.88 -5.28
C LYS A 130 3.46 17.37 -3.85
N SER A 131 2.29 17.15 -3.28
CA SER A 131 1.89 17.51 -1.93
C SER A 131 1.25 16.32 -1.21
N ILE A 132 1.26 16.33 0.12
CA ILE A 132 0.60 15.31 0.94
C ILE A 132 -0.91 15.22 0.64
N TYR A 133 -1.55 16.33 0.21
CA TYR A 133 -2.96 16.36 -0.18
C TYR A 133 -3.25 15.55 -1.46
N ASP A 134 -2.27 15.41 -2.34
CA ASP A 134 -2.40 14.59 -3.56
C ASP A 134 -2.51 13.09 -3.25
N LEU A 135 -2.17 12.68 -2.02
CA LEU A 135 -2.39 11.31 -1.56
C LEU A 135 -3.88 10.94 -1.50
N ASP A 136 -4.80 11.93 -1.51
CA ASP A 136 -6.22 11.69 -1.69
C ASP A 136 -6.53 11.06 -3.06
N ILE A 137 -5.74 11.39 -4.08
CA ILE A 137 -5.82 10.79 -5.40
C ILE A 137 -5.28 9.37 -5.38
N CYS A 138 -4.08 9.17 -4.77
CA CYS A 138 -3.46 7.84 -4.64
C CYS A 138 -4.39 6.86 -3.92
N ALA A 139 -4.98 7.27 -2.78
CA ALA A 139 -5.86 6.43 -1.96
C ALA A 139 -7.15 5.96 -2.68
N LYS A 140 -7.57 6.68 -3.73
CA LYS A 140 -8.75 6.34 -4.53
C LYS A 140 -8.45 5.44 -5.73
N ARG A 141 -7.16 5.25 -6.08
CA ARG A 141 -6.73 4.37 -7.17
C ARG A 141 -6.59 2.92 -6.73
N VAL A 142 -7.62 2.41 -6.04
CA VAL A 142 -7.65 1.03 -5.55
C VAL A 142 -7.70 0.07 -6.72
N ILE A 143 -6.74 -0.84 -6.82
CA ILE A 143 -6.68 -1.86 -7.87
C ILE A 143 -7.51 -3.11 -7.53
N MET A 144 -7.68 -3.40 -6.22
CA MET A 144 -8.57 -4.43 -5.72
C MET A 144 -9.16 -3.98 -4.39
N TYR A 145 -10.48 -3.89 -4.33
CA TYR A 145 -11.18 -3.50 -3.12
C TYR A 145 -11.11 -4.61 -2.07
N GLY A 146 -10.84 -4.24 -0.82
CA GLY A 146 -10.91 -5.17 0.30
C GLY A 146 -12.30 -5.80 0.52
N ALA A 147 -13.35 -5.25 -0.07
CA ALA A 147 -14.70 -5.83 -0.10
C ALA A 147 -14.89 -6.89 -1.20
N GLY A 148 -14.01 -6.95 -2.21
CA GLY A 148 -14.02 -7.95 -3.27
C GLY A 148 -13.32 -9.22 -2.79
N LEU A 149 -14.09 -10.20 -2.28
CA LEU A 149 -13.55 -11.46 -1.78
C LEU A 149 -13.56 -12.52 -2.87
N ASP A 150 -12.48 -13.29 -2.97
CA ASP A 150 -12.41 -14.47 -3.82
C ASP A 150 -13.30 -15.61 -3.27
N ALA A 151 -13.72 -16.53 -4.13
CA ALA A 151 -14.67 -17.59 -3.80
C ALA A 151 -14.15 -18.55 -2.72
N ASP A 152 -12.85 -18.70 -2.58
CA ASP A 152 -12.16 -19.52 -1.57
C ASP A 152 -11.88 -18.78 -0.25
N HIS A 153 -12.14 -17.47 -0.21
CA HIS A 153 -11.98 -16.68 1.01
C HIS A 153 -12.97 -17.16 2.11
N PRO A 154 -12.51 -17.34 3.37
CA PRO A 154 -13.36 -17.84 4.47
C PRO A 154 -14.65 -17.02 4.68
N GLY A 155 -14.62 -15.73 4.45
CA GLY A 155 -15.76 -14.79 4.57
C GLY A 155 -16.61 -14.64 3.31
N PHE A 156 -16.32 -15.35 2.22
CA PHE A 156 -17.02 -15.14 0.93
C PHE A 156 -18.54 -15.34 1.04
N LYS A 157 -18.99 -16.33 1.80
CA LYS A 157 -20.41 -16.65 2.02
C LYS A 157 -21.04 -15.91 3.19
N ASP A 158 -20.23 -15.20 3.99
CA ASP A 158 -20.71 -14.46 5.15
C ASP A 158 -21.15 -13.04 4.73
N THR A 159 -22.48 -12.85 4.67
CA THR A 159 -23.08 -11.59 4.24
C THR A 159 -22.78 -10.44 5.22
N GLU A 160 -22.77 -10.70 6.54
CA GLU A 160 -22.47 -9.69 7.56
C GLU A 160 -21.02 -9.24 7.45
N TYR A 161 -20.10 -10.20 7.31
CA TYR A 161 -18.68 -9.90 7.09
C TYR A 161 -18.44 -9.06 5.83
N ARG A 162 -19.10 -9.39 4.71
CA ARG A 162 -19.00 -8.63 3.46
C ARG A 162 -19.54 -7.21 3.60
N GLN A 163 -20.69 -7.04 4.25
CA GLN A 163 -21.25 -5.70 4.52
C GLN A 163 -20.30 -4.88 5.40
N ARG A 164 -19.67 -5.51 6.37
CA ARG A 164 -18.69 -4.88 7.23
C ARG A 164 -17.47 -4.39 6.43
N ARG A 165 -16.96 -5.19 5.51
CA ARG A 165 -15.85 -4.82 4.60
C ARG A 165 -16.24 -3.65 3.68
N MET A 166 -17.46 -3.64 3.17
CA MET A 166 -17.98 -2.52 2.37
C MET A 166 -18.03 -1.21 3.17
N MET A 167 -18.50 -1.26 4.42
CA MET A 167 -18.52 -0.10 5.30
C MET A 167 -17.10 0.50 5.50
N PHE A 168 -16.08 -0.32 5.72
CA PHE A 168 -14.71 0.15 5.85
C PHE A 168 -14.16 0.74 4.54
N ALA A 169 -14.51 0.14 3.40
CA ALA A 169 -14.14 0.68 2.09
C ALA A 169 -14.77 2.05 1.85
N GLU A 170 -16.05 2.23 2.17
CA GLU A 170 -16.76 3.50 2.06
C GLU A 170 -16.16 4.58 2.97
N LEU A 171 -15.83 4.23 4.23
CA LEU A 171 -15.16 5.14 5.15
C LEU A 171 -13.82 5.62 4.56
N ALA A 172 -13.01 4.70 4.04
CA ALA A 172 -11.71 5.02 3.47
C ALA A 172 -11.79 5.89 2.20
N LEU A 173 -12.78 5.64 1.33
CA LEU A 173 -12.99 6.41 0.10
C LEU A 173 -13.47 7.85 0.37
N ASN A 174 -14.23 8.04 1.47
CA ASN A 174 -14.74 9.34 1.86
C ASN A 174 -13.75 10.16 2.69
N TYR A 175 -12.72 9.54 3.24
CA TYR A 175 -11.71 10.23 4.05
C TYR A 175 -10.86 11.18 3.20
N LYS A 176 -10.63 12.38 3.74
CA LYS A 176 -9.74 13.39 3.15
C LYS A 176 -8.57 13.69 4.08
N HIS A 177 -7.42 13.96 3.50
CA HIS A 177 -6.24 14.31 4.28
C HIS A 177 -6.48 15.55 5.16
N GLY A 178 -6.04 15.49 6.40
CA GLY A 178 -6.21 16.58 7.37
C GLY A 178 -7.47 16.50 8.25
N GLU A 179 -8.44 15.67 7.88
CA GLU A 179 -9.59 15.37 8.71
C GLU A 179 -9.24 14.36 9.80
N PRO A 180 -9.91 14.37 10.97
CA PRO A 180 -9.81 13.29 11.93
C PRO A 180 -10.27 11.98 11.33
N ILE A 181 -9.51 10.89 11.56
CA ILE A 181 -9.93 9.56 11.10
C ILE A 181 -11.16 9.12 11.90
N PRO A 182 -12.28 8.77 11.24
CA PRO A 182 -13.49 8.36 11.94
C PRO A 182 -13.24 7.14 12.83
N ARG A 183 -13.79 7.18 14.06
CA ARG A 183 -13.71 6.06 14.97
C ARG A 183 -14.66 4.95 14.53
N THR A 184 -14.21 3.72 14.68
CA THR A 184 -14.96 2.52 14.31
C THR A 184 -15.37 1.74 15.54
N GLU A 185 -16.63 1.42 15.65
CA GLU A 185 -17.11 0.44 16.63
C GLU A 185 -16.90 -0.97 16.09
N TYR A 186 -15.90 -1.67 16.62
CA TYR A 186 -15.65 -3.05 16.29
C TYR A 186 -16.67 -3.97 16.97
N THR A 187 -17.14 -4.99 16.25
CA THR A 187 -18.11 -5.97 16.77
C THR A 187 -17.47 -6.87 17.83
N SER A 188 -18.30 -7.61 18.57
CA SER A 188 -17.80 -8.61 19.53
C SER A 188 -17.02 -9.72 18.84
N SER A 189 -17.41 -10.13 17.64
CA SER A 189 -16.70 -11.12 16.83
C SER A 189 -15.32 -10.63 16.41
N GLU A 190 -15.23 -9.39 15.89
CA GLU A 190 -13.97 -8.77 15.50
C GLU A 190 -13.00 -8.65 16.69
N ARG A 191 -13.48 -8.19 17.86
CA ARG A 191 -12.66 -8.12 19.07
C ARG A 191 -12.20 -9.48 19.57
N LYS A 192 -13.05 -10.50 19.47
CA LYS A 192 -12.68 -11.88 19.84
C LYS A 192 -11.60 -12.44 18.93
N THR A 193 -11.73 -12.25 17.62
CA THR A 193 -10.73 -12.66 16.62
C THR A 193 -9.40 -11.96 16.89
N TRP A 194 -9.41 -10.63 17.06
CA TRP A 194 -8.24 -9.84 17.45
C TRP A 194 -7.57 -10.40 18.71
N GLY A 195 -8.33 -10.65 19.80
CA GLY A 195 -7.79 -11.10 21.07
C GLY A 195 -7.09 -12.46 20.98
N ILE A 196 -7.61 -13.40 20.17
CA ILE A 196 -6.97 -14.70 19.92
C ILE A 196 -5.59 -14.50 19.28
N ILE A 197 -5.53 -13.64 18.25
CA ILE A 197 -4.30 -13.38 17.50
C ILE A 197 -3.32 -12.58 18.36
N TYR A 198 -3.80 -11.54 19.05
CA TYR A 198 -3.01 -10.67 19.92
C TYR A 198 -2.22 -11.48 20.95
N ARG A 199 -2.89 -12.39 21.70
CA ARG A 199 -2.22 -13.26 22.68
C ARG A 199 -1.10 -14.07 22.04
N LYS A 200 -1.40 -14.75 20.93
CA LYS A 200 -0.42 -15.60 20.24
C LYS A 200 0.77 -14.82 19.74
N LEU A 201 0.52 -13.69 19.08
CA LEU A 201 1.60 -12.86 18.55
C LEU A 201 2.43 -12.23 19.67
N ARG A 202 1.84 -11.75 20.77
CA ARG A 202 2.60 -11.16 21.89
C ARG A 202 3.54 -12.15 22.57
N GLU A 203 3.17 -13.44 22.63
CA GLU A 203 4.08 -14.50 23.10
C GLU A 203 5.31 -14.63 22.18
N LEU A 204 5.09 -14.64 20.86
CA LEU A 204 6.16 -14.76 19.88
C LEU A 204 7.02 -13.48 19.81
N HIS A 205 6.40 -12.30 19.88
CA HIS A 205 7.11 -11.01 19.88
C HIS A 205 8.13 -10.93 21.02
N LYS A 206 7.77 -11.32 22.24
CA LYS A 206 8.68 -11.31 23.41
C LYS A 206 9.95 -12.13 23.18
N LYS A 207 9.88 -13.17 22.34
CA LYS A 207 11.01 -14.05 22.05
C LYS A 207 11.83 -13.59 20.84
N HIS A 208 11.14 -13.13 19.80
CA HIS A 208 11.71 -13.04 18.46
C HIS A 208 11.77 -11.63 17.89
N ALA A 209 10.96 -10.68 18.36
CA ALA A 209 10.97 -9.33 17.84
C ALA A 209 12.24 -8.56 18.25
N CYS A 210 12.63 -7.59 17.42
CA CYS A 210 13.75 -6.69 17.73
C CYS A 210 13.38 -5.76 18.90
N LYS A 211 14.42 -5.23 19.57
CA LYS A 211 14.24 -4.37 20.74
C LYS A 211 13.40 -3.12 20.44
N GLN A 212 13.65 -2.48 19.30
CA GLN A 212 12.92 -1.26 18.89
C GLN A 212 11.42 -1.53 18.77
N PHE A 213 11.04 -2.69 18.20
CA PHE A 213 9.64 -3.09 18.15
C PHE A 213 9.05 -3.28 19.55
N LEU A 214 9.73 -3.97 20.44
CA LEU A 214 9.24 -4.27 21.79
C LEU A 214 9.04 -2.98 22.60
N ASP A 215 10.04 -2.10 22.59
CA ASP A 215 10.01 -0.82 23.33
C ASP A 215 8.84 0.07 22.83
N ASN A 216 8.67 0.17 21.51
CA ASN A 216 7.60 0.99 20.94
C ASN A 216 6.22 0.34 21.06
N PHE A 217 6.13 -1.00 21.04
CA PHE A 217 4.86 -1.69 21.23
C PHE A 217 4.30 -1.45 22.65
N GLU A 218 5.14 -1.42 23.66
CA GLU A 218 4.72 -1.03 25.01
C GLU A 218 4.17 0.41 25.08
N LEU A 219 4.73 1.33 24.29
CA LEU A 219 4.19 2.69 24.19
C LEU A 219 2.82 2.71 23.50
N LEU A 220 2.61 1.89 22.46
CA LEU A 220 1.31 1.75 21.82
C LEU A 220 0.26 1.14 22.78
N GLU A 221 0.64 0.16 23.60
CA GLU A 221 -0.24 -0.39 24.65
C GLU A 221 -0.67 0.73 25.65
N ARG A 222 0.26 1.59 26.07
CA ARG A 222 -0.01 2.67 27.05
C ARG A 222 -0.80 3.84 26.46
N HIS A 223 -0.56 4.21 25.21
CA HIS A 223 -1.04 5.48 24.66
C HIS A 223 -2.12 5.33 23.58
N CYS A 224 -2.19 4.18 22.92
CA CYS A 224 -3.11 3.95 21.79
C CYS A 224 -4.16 2.88 22.08
N GLY A 225 -4.20 2.32 23.30
CA GLY A 225 -5.21 1.36 23.73
C GLY A 225 -5.04 -0.04 23.15
N TYR A 226 -3.82 -0.43 22.76
CA TYR A 226 -3.53 -1.81 22.37
C TYR A 226 -3.74 -2.74 23.54
N SER A 227 -4.62 -3.71 23.41
CA SER A 227 -4.82 -4.79 24.38
C SER A 227 -5.53 -5.97 23.75
N GLU A 228 -5.52 -7.09 24.44
CA GLU A 228 -6.25 -8.30 24.01
C GLU A 228 -7.74 -8.04 23.75
N ASN A 229 -8.37 -7.15 24.52
CA ASN A 229 -9.81 -6.92 24.48
C ASN A 229 -10.21 -5.68 23.68
N ASN A 230 -9.26 -4.95 23.11
CA ASN A 230 -9.51 -3.71 22.42
C ASN A 230 -8.67 -3.58 21.15
N ILE A 231 -9.33 -3.32 20.03
CA ILE A 231 -8.70 -2.97 18.76
C ILE A 231 -8.46 -1.45 18.77
N PRO A 232 -7.21 -0.99 18.62
CA PRO A 232 -6.89 0.43 18.64
C PRO A 232 -7.56 1.22 17.52
N GLN A 233 -7.83 2.48 17.75
CA GLN A 233 -8.37 3.39 16.74
C GLN A 233 -7.25 4.01 15.91
N LEU A 234 -7.41 4.07 14.58
CA LEU A 234 -6.40 4.66 13.70
C LEU A 234 -6.09 6.12 14.04
N GLU A 235 -7.07 6.89 14.50
CA GLU A 235 -6.87 8.29 14.90
C GLU A 235 -5.90 8.42 16.08
N ASP A 236 -5.98 7.53 17.06
CA ASP A 236 -5.10 7.56 18.23
C ASP A 236 -3.66 7.16 17.85
N ILE A 237 -3.54 6.14 16.99
CA ILE A 237 -2.26 5.71 16.43
C ILE A 237 -1.66 6.82 15.56
N CYS A 238 -2.45 7.47 14.71
CA CYS A 238 -2.00 8.55 13.84
C CYS A 238 -1.41 9.72 14.66
N LYS A 239 -2.10 10.15 15.71
CA LYS A 239 -1.61 11.18 16.60
C LYS A 239 -0.31 10.80 17.30
N PHE A 240 -0.22 9.56 17.76
CA PHE A 240 0.97 9.04 18.42
C PHE A 240 2.17 9.01 17.47
N LEU A 241 2.02 8.42 16.29
CA LEU A 241 3.09 8.33 15.28
C LEU A 241 3.52 9.71 14.79
N LYS A 242 2.56 10.62 14.56
CA LYS A 242 2.85 12.00 14.16
C LYS A 242 3.74 12.71 15.18
N ALA A 243 3.49 12.51 16.48
CA ALA A 243 4.30 13.10 17.54
C ALA A 243 5.68 12.44 17.66
N LYS A 244 5.81 11.15 17.36
CA LYS A 244 7.07 10.40 17.50
C LYS A 244 8.02 10.60 16.33
N THR A 245 7.53 10.41 15.10
CA THR A 245 8.36 10.32 13.89
C THR A 245 7.83 11.15 12.72
N GLY A 246 6.68 11.80 12.90
CA GLY A 246 5.98 12.46 11.80
C GLY A 246 5.17 11.52 10.91
N PHE A 247 5.24 10.19 11.13
CA PHE A 247 4.40 9.25 10.41
C PHE A 247 2.92 9.42 10.74
N ARG A 248 2.08 9.16 9.78
CA ARG A 248 0.62 9.18 9.88
C ARG A 248 0.07 7.91 9.28
N VAL A 249 -1.08 7.49 9.74
CA VAL A 249 -1.86 6.45 9.10
C VAL A 249 -3.02 7.07 8.34
N ARG A 250 -3.39 6.43 7.24
CA ARG A 250 -4.51 6.83 6.41
C ARG A 250 -5.35 5.62 6.08
N PRO A 251 -6.69 5.65 6.29
CA PRO A 251 -7.54 4.55 5.89
C PRO A 251 -7.51 4.37 4.37
N VAL A 252 -7.50 3.10 3.92
CA VAL A 252 -7.52 2.71 2.51
C VAL A 252 -8.57 1.63 2.27
N ALA A 253 -9.22 1.69 1.10
CA ALA A 253 -10.33 0.79 0.77
C ALA A 253 -9.88 -0.60 0.26
N GLY A 254 -8.60 -0.80 0.04
CA GLY A 254 -8.03 -2.05 -0.48
C GLY A 254 -6.62 -1.86 -1.01
N TYR A 255 -6.23 -2.71 -1.95
CA TYR A 255 -4.89 -2.68 -2.53
C TYR A 255 -4.64 -1.48 -3.44
N LEU A 256 -3.50 -0.86 -3.27
CA LEU A 256 -2.98 0.18 -4.16
C LEU A 256 -1.90 -0.38 -5.10
N SER A 257 -1.61 0.33 -6.18
CA SER A 257 -0.43 0.06 -6.97
C SER A 257 0.84 0.29 -6.13
N ALA A 258 1.95 -0.36 -6.48
CA ALA A 258 3.25 -0.09 -5.84
C ALA A 258 3.60 1.40 -5.88
N ARG A 259 3.30 2.07 -6.99
CA ARG A 259 3.50 3.51 -7.19
C ARG A 259 2.73 4.35 -6.17
N ASP A 260 1.43 4.12 -6.02
CA ASP A 260 0.59 4.91 -5.12
C ASP A 260 0.89 4.60 -3.65
N PHE A 261 1.16 3.32 -3.33
CA PHE A 261 1.51 2.91 -1.97
C PHE A 261 2.87 3.48 -1.51
N LEU A 262 3.93 3.29 -2.30
CA LEU A 262 5.26 3.81 -1.98
C LEU A 262 5.29 5.34 -1.94
N ALA A 263 4.48 6.00 -2.79
CA ALA A 263 4.35 7.46 -2.75
C ALA A 263 3.84 7.96 -1.38
N GLY A 264 2.97 7.21 -0.70
CA GLY A 264 2.55 7.53 0.66
C GLY A 264 3.72 7.60 1.63
N LEU A 265 4.65 6.64 1.56
CA LEU A 265 5.83 6.60 2.43
C LEU A 265 6.75 7.82 2.24
N ALA A 266 6.82 8.40 1.03
CA ALA A 266 7.59 9.61 0.78
C ALA A 266 7.14 10.78 1.67
N TYR A 267 5.85 10.82 2.02
CA TYR A 267 5.22 11.82 2.89
C TYR A 267 5.07 11.37 4.34
N ARG A 268 5.68 10.24 4.72
CA ARG A 268 5.46 9.57 6.01
C ARG A 268 3.98 9.26 6.27
N VAL A 269 3.28 8.82 5.22
CA VAL A 269 1.89 8.35 5.30
C VAL A 269 1.84 6.87 4.97
N PHE A 270 1.27 6.08 5.86
CA PHE A 270 1.03 4.66 5.68
C PHE A 270 -0.45 4.41 5.41
N PHE A 271 -0.76 3.80 4.28
CA PHE A 271 -2.12 3.40 3.94
C PHE A 271 -2.49 2.14 4.72
N CYS A 272 -3.57 2.20 5.49
CA CYS A 272 -3.92 1.22 6.49
C CYS A 272 -5.34 0.71 6.29
N THR A 273 -5.52 -0.60 6.18
CA THR A 273 -6.84 -1.23 6.17
C THR A 273 -7.43 -1.32 7.58
N GLN A 274 -8.77 -1.30 7.70
CA GLN A 274 -9.44 -1.27 9.00
C GLN A 274 -10.29 -2.52 9.30
N TYR A 275 -10.52 -3.39 8.32
CA TYR A 275 -11.25 -4.63 8.56
C TYR A 275 -10.39 -5.68 9.28
N VAL A 276 -11.04 -6.52 10.07
CA VAL A 276 -10.42 -7.68 10.74
C VAL A 276 -10.63 -8.90 9.86
N ARG A 277 -9.65 -9.80 9.77
CA ARG A 277 -9.79 -11.08 9.07
C ARG A 277 -10.95 -11.93 9.60
N HIS A 278 -11.42 -12.88 8.81
CA HIS A 278 -12.60 -13.67 9.15
C HIS A 278 -12.36 -14.57 10.38
N HIS A 279 -13.34 -14.64 11.26
CA HIS A 279 -13.24 -15.36 12.53
C HIS A 279 -13.09 -16.87 12.41
N ALA A 280 -13.45 -17.45 11.26
CA ALA A 280 -13.33 -18.90 11.03
C ALA A 280 -11.86 -19.35 10.93
N ASP A 281 -10.96 -18.46 10.48
CA ASP A 281 -9.53 -18.75 10.49
C ASP A 281 -8.74 -17.51 10.99
N PRO A 282 -8.57 -17.37 12.31
CA PRO A 282 -7.89 -16.20 12.88
C PRO A 282 -6.41 -16.09 12.51
N PHE A 283 -5.78 -17.18 12.08
CA PHE A 283 -4.34 -17.17 11.79
C PHE A 283 -4.00 -17.08 10.30
N TYR A 284 -5.02 -17.04 9.44
CA TYR A 284 -4.86 -16.88 8.02
C TYR A 284 -5.65 -15.70 7.48
N THR A 285 -5.05 -14.99 6.54
CA THR A 285 -5.72 -13.99 5.70
C THR A 285 -4.95 -13.90 4.38
N PRO A 286 -5.62 -13.96 3.22
CA PRO A 286 -4.97 -13.81 1.93
C PRO A 286 -4.56 -12.36 1.64
N GLU A 287 -5.21 -11.39 2.30
CA GLU A 287 -4.93 -9.97 2.18
C GLU A 287 -4.56 -9.33 3.52
N PRO A 288 -3.81 -8.19 3.52
CA PRO A 288 -3.54 -7.44 4.74
C PRO A 288 -4.84 -6.94 5.36
N ASP A 289 -4.96 -7.16 6.66
CA ASP A 289 -6.07 -6.71 7.49
C ASP A 289 -5.56 -5.82 8.63
N THR A 290 -6.46 -5.28 9.45
CA THR A 290 -6.06 -4.42 10.56
C THR A 290 -5.12 -5.12 11.56
N VAL A 291 -5.14 -6.45 11.66
CA VAL A 291 -4.18 -7.18 12.50
C VAL A 291 -2.76 -7.05 11.93
N HIS A 292 -2.60 -7.29 10.63
CA HIS A 292 -1.32 -7.09 9.95
C HIS A 292 -0.82 -5.67 10.11
N GLU A 293 -1.67 -4.69 9.85
CA GLU A 293 -1.30 -3.28 9.91
C GLU A 293 -0.88 -2.85 11.33
N LEU A 294 -1.71 -3.16 12.32
CA LEU A 294 -1.51 -2.66 13.68
C LEU A 294 -0.47 -3.45 14.47
N MET A 295 -0.47 -4.79 14.35
CA MET A 295 0.48 -5.64 15.06
C MET A 295 1.84 -5.72 14.38
N GLY A 296 1.89 -5.54 13.05
CA GLY A 296 3.11 -5.63 12.26
C GLY A 296 3.86 -4.30 12.13
N HIS A 297 3.20 -3.25 11.66
CA HIS A 297 3.87 -2.03 11.22
C HIS A 297 4.01 -0.94 12.28
N MET A 298 2.98 -0.68 13.09
CA MET A 298 2.87 0.59 13.82
C MET A 298 3.98 0.81 14.87
N ALA A 299 4.45 -0.24 15.52
CA ALA A 299 5.52 -0.13 16.51
C ALA A 299 6.84 0.34 15.88
N LEU A 300 7.14 -0.10 14.67
CA LEU A 300 8.37 0.31 13.98
C LEU A 300 8.26 1.67 13.31
N PHE A 301 7.10 2.07 12.83
CA PHE A 301 6.91 3.47 12.39
C PHE A 301 7.07 4.49 13.53
N ALA A 302 7.01 4.07 14.79
CA ALA A 302 7.35 4.89 15.95
C ALA A 302 8.87 4.99 16.21
N ASP A 303 9.71 4.20 15.54
CA ASP A 303 11.17 4.29 15.58
C ASP A 303 11.68 5.29 14.53
N PRO A 304 12.52 6.29 14.91
CA PRO A 304 12.98 7.32 13.99
C PRO A 304 13.82 6.79 12.82
N ASP A 305 14.67 5.80 13.05
CA ASP A 305 15.57 5.26 12.02
C ASP A 305 14.77 4.42 11.01
N PHE A 306 13.83 3.62 11.50
CA PHE A 306 12.94 2.84 10.64
C PHE A 306 11.99 3.75 9.84
N ALA A 307 11.47 4.81 10.46
CA ALA A 307 10.64 5.81 9.80
C ALA A 307 11.40 6.51 8.66
N GLN A 308 12.67 6.89 8.92
CA GLN A 308 13.53 7.50 7.91
C GLN A 308 13.85 6.51 6.78
N PHE A 309 14.18 5.27 7.10
CA PHE A 309 14.42 4.21 6.12
C PHE A 309 13.21 3.99 5.20
N SER A 310 12.02 3.91 5.79
CA SER A 310 10.75 3.75 5.04
C SER A 310 10.47 4.94 4.13
N GLN A 311 10.69 6.17 4.61
CA GLN A 311 10.52 7.37 3.81
C GLN A 311 11.48 7.44 2.63
N GLU A 312 12.72 6.97 2.77
CA GLU A 312 13.71 6.98 1.69
C GLU A 312 13.32 6.04 0.54
N ILE A 313 12.70 4.89 0.84
CA ILE A 313 12.11 4.03 -0.19
C ILE A 313 11.01 4.79 -0.94
N GLY A 314 10.13 5.47 -0.20
CA GLY A 314 9.08 6.27 -0.77
C GLY A 314 9.60 7.39 -1.67
N LEU A 315 10.58 8.18 -1.21
CA LEU A 315 11.20 9.24 -2.00
C LEU A 315 11.90 8.71 -3.27
N ALA A 316 12.51 7.52 -3.17
CA ALA A 316 13.13 6.88 -4.31
C ALA A 316 12.11 6.44 -5.38
N SER A 317 10.86 6.16 -4.99
CA SER A 317 9.79 5.73 -5.89
C SER A 317 9.21 6.86 -6.73
N LEU A 318 9.32 8.13 -6.29
CA LEU A 318 8.73 9.27 -6.99
C LEU A 318 9.45 9.53 -8.31
N GLY A 319 8.72 9.42 -9.42
CA GLY A 319 9.26 9.55 -10.78
C GLY A 319 10.09 8.36 -11.26
N ALA A 320 10.13 7.26 -10.53
CA ALA A 320 10.81 6.03 -10.95
C ALA A 320 10.05 5.33 -12.09
N SER A 321 10.78 4.63 -12.96
CA SER A 321 10.22 3.77 -14.01
C SER A 321 9.46 2.58 -13.39
N GLU A 322 8.61 1.91 -14.15
CA GLU A 322 7.93 0.69 -13.69
C GLU A 322 8.92 -0.42 -13.31
N GLU A 323 10.04 -0.53 -14.02
CA GLU A 323 11.10 -1.48 -13.70
C GLU A 323 11.73 -1.16 -12.33
N ASP A 324 12.09 0.11 -12.11
CA ASP A 324 12.68 0.54 -10.85
C ASP A 324 11.68 0.49 -9.69
N LEU A 325 10.40 0.78 -9.94
CA LEU A 325 9.33 0.60 -8.95
C LEU A 325 9.21 -0.85 -8.51
N LYS A 326 9.28 -1.80 -9.44
CA LYS A 326 9.28 -3.23 -9.10
C LYS A 326 10.46 -3.59 -8.20
N LYS A 327 11.66 -3.08 -8.50
CA LYS A 327 12.86 -3.28 -7.65
C LYS A 327 12.65 -2.69 -6.25
N LEU A 328 12.16 -1.45 -6.16
CA LEU A 328 11.86 -0.80 -4.87
C LEU A 328 10.78 -1.53 -4.07
N ALA A 329 9.74 -2.04 -4.74
CA ALA A 329 8.72 -2.85 -4.13
C ALA A 329 9.27 -4.17 -3.56
N THR A 330 10.18 -4.81 -4.28
CA THR A 330 10.87 -6.03 -3.79
C THR A 330 11.78 -5.72 -2.61
N LEU A 331 12.50 -4.59 -2.63
CA LEU A 331 13.31 -4.14 -1.50
C LEU A 331 12.44 -3.83 -0.27
N TYR A 332 11.30 -3.15 -0.45
CA TYR A 332 10.31 -2.94 0.60
C TYR A 332 9.84 -4.27 1.18
N PHE A 333 9.46 -5.21 0.32
CA PHE A 333 8.95 -6.53 0.72
C PHE A 333 9.96 -7.30 1.59
N PHE A 334 11.21 -7.44 1.16
CA PHE A 334 12.22 -8.19 1.91
C PHE A 334 12.92 -7.40 3.02
N SER A 335 12.53 -6.17 3.27
CA SER A 335 12.97 -5.39 4.42
C SER A 335 11.80 -5.07 5.35
N ILE A 336 10.93 -4.13 4.99
CA ILE A 336 9.86 -3.65 5.87
C ILE A 336 8.82 -4.75 6.17
N GLU A 337 8.54 -5.65 5.23
CA GLU A 337 7.58 -6.75 5.45
C GLU A 337 8.23 -8.01 6.04
N PHE A 338 9.40 -8.41 5.56
CA PHE A 338 10.01 -9.71 5.93
C PHE A 338 11.44 -9.60 6.46
N GLY A 339 11.86 -8.42 6.90
CA GLY A 339 13.22 -8.16 7.33
C GLY A 339 13.57 -8.73 8.71
N LEU A 340 14.84 -9.10 8.84
CA LEU A 340 15.46 -9.58 10.06
C LEU A 340 16.66 -8.69 10.44
N SER A 341 16.97 -8.62 11.73
CA SER A 341 18.20 -7.99 12.24
C SER A 341 19.07 -8.99 12.99
N SER A 342 20.39 -8.76 13.01
CA SER A 342 21.32 -9.56 13.78
C SER A 342 22.40 -8.66 14.36
N ASP A 343 22.54 -8.68 15.69
CA ASP A 343 23.58 -7.92 16.41
C ASP A 343 24.99 -8.51 16.24
N ASP A 344 25.11 -9.71 15.69
CA ASP A 344 26.39 -10.37 15.49
C ASP A 344 27.23 -9.68 14.40
N ALA A 345 28.31 -9.04 14.84
CA ALA A 345 29.29 -8.37 13.97
C ALA A 345 30.06 -9.33 13.05
N ALA A 346 29.89 -10.62 13.20
CA ALA A 346 30.67 -11.64 12.48
C ALA A 346 29.93 -12.08 11.20
N ASP A 347 30.62 -11.97 10.07
CA ASP A 347 30.33 -12.70 8.83
C ASP A 347 30.52 -14.23 9.01
N SER A 348 30.30 -14.73 10.22
CA SER A 348 30.40 -16.15 10.51
C SER A 348 29.34 -16.91 9.73
N PRO A 349 29.68 -17.94 8.98
CA PRO A 349 28.71 -18.73 8.25
C PRO A 349 27.63 -19.22 9.21
N VAL A 350 26.38 -19.16 8.79
CA VAL A 350 25.24 -19.74 9.50
C VAL A 350 25.58 -21.18 9.80
N LYS A 351 25.66 -21.56 11.07
CA LYS A 351 25.92 -22.96 11.46
C LYS A 351 24.73 -23.78 10.95
N GLU A 352 24.95 -24.73 10.07
CA GLU A 352 23.93 -25.59 9.46
C GLU A 352 23.00 -26.31 10.47
N ASN A 353 23.31 -26.28 11.78
CA ASN A 353 22.58 -26.96 12.85
C ASN A 353 22.23 -26.07 14.06
N GLY A 354 22.31 -24.74 13.97
CA GLY A 354 21.90 -23.81 15.03
C GLY A 354 20.49 -23.26 14.79
N SER A 355 19.65 -23.21 15.84
CA SER A 355 18.37 -22.55 15.72
C SER A 355 18.56 -21.05 15.42
N ASN A 356 17.91 -20.54 14.41
CA ASN A 356 18.04 -19.15 13.94
C ASN A 356 17.52 -18.12 14.97
N HIS A 357 16.71 -18.52 15.95
CA HIS A 357 16.04 -17.62 16.88
C HIS A 357 16.96 -16.90 17.88
N GLU A 358 18.13 -17.46 18.20
CA GLU A 358 19.10 -16.81 19.08
C GLU A 358 19.89 -15.72 18.36
N ARG A 359 20.07 -15.88 17.05
CA ARG A 359 20.90 -15.01 16.23
C ARG A 359 20.14 -13.87 15.58
N PHE A 360 18.90 -14.12 15.14
CA PHE A 360 18.11 -13.18 14.37
C PHE A 360 16.91 -12.67 15.14
N LYS A 361 16.66 -11.38 15.06
CA LYS A 361 15.46 -10.70 15.57
C LYS A 361 14.62 -10.20 14.42
N VAL A 362 13.32 -10.29 14.59
CA VAL A 362 12.34 -9.95 13.56
C VAL A 362 11.95 -8.48 13.68
N TYR A 363 11.96 -7.79 12.54
CA TYR A 363 11.37 -6.46 12.41
C TYR A 363 10.35 -6.37 11.26
N GLY A 364 10.34 -7.31 10.34
CA GLY A 364 9.40 -7.32 9.22
C GLY A 364 7.95 -7.49 9.67
N ALA A 365 7.06 -6.62 9.18
CA ALA A 365 5.65 -6.57 9.59
C ALA A 365 4.88 -7.83 9.20
N GLY A 366 5.16 -8.42 8.02
CA GLY A 366 4.59 -9.67 7.57
C GLY A 366 4.92 -10.82 8.53
N LEU A 367 6.14 -10.86 9.06
CA LEU A 367 6.54 -11.83 10.09
C LEU A 367 5.87 -11.52 11.43
N LEU A 368 5.90 -10.26 11.89
CA LEU A 368 5.37 -9.86 13.18
C LEU A 368 3.83 -10.03 13.29
N SER A 369 3.15 -10.13 12.17
CA SER A 369 1.69 -10.30 12.11
C SER A 369 1.24 -11.72 11.73
N SER A 370 2.18 -12.63 11.43
CA SER A 370 1.91 -14.02 11.06
C SER A 370 2.64 -14.99 11.99
N ALA A 371 1.91 -15.66 12.88
CA ALA A 371 2.52 -16.59 13.82
C ALA A 371 3.23 -17.76 13.12
N GLY A 372 2.63 -18.30 12.05
CA GLY A 372 3.21 -19.43 11.30
C GLY A 372 4.48 -19.05 10.57
N GLU A 373 4.47 -17.92 9.87
CA GLU A 373 5.63 -17.51 9.08
C GLU A 373 6.79 -17.00 9.96
N LEU A 374 6.47 -16.30 11.06
CA LEU A 374 7.48 -15.92 12.04
C LEU A 374 8.21 -17.15 12.58
N GLN A 375 7.47 -18.18 12.99
CA GLN A 375 8.07 -19.42 13.49
C GLN A 375 8.86 -20.14 12.39
N HIS A 376 8.35 -20.20 11.17
CA HIS A 376 9.09 -20.76 10.02
C HIS A 376 10.41 -20.04 9.81
N ALA A 377 10.43 -18.70 9.83
CA ALA A 377 11.61 -17.89 9.58
C ALA A 377 12.71 -18.09 10.66
N VAL A 378 12.34 -18.09 11.95
CA VAL A 378 13.32 -18.06 13.04
C VAL A 378 13.44 -19.34 13.84
N GLU A 379 12.38 -20.13 14.00
CA GLU A 379 12.40 -21.43 14.70
C GLU A 379 12.62 -22.61 13.73
N GLY A 380 12.33 -22.42 12.42
CA GLY A 380 12.47 -23.41 11.37
C GLY A 380 13.85 -23.47 10.74
N SER A 381 13.90 -24.10 9.57
CA SER A 381 15.11 -24.25 8.73
C SER A 381 15.14 -23.28 7.56
N ALA A 382 14.48 -22.11 7.67
CA ALA A 382 14.44 -21.13 6.61
C ALA A 382 15.83 -20.61 6.24
N THR A 383 16.07 -20.36 4.96
CA THR A 383 17.30 -19.76 4.48
C THR A 383 17.33 -18.28 4.84
N ILE A 384 18.35 -17.85 5.59
CA ILE A 384 18.53 -16.45 5.98
C ILE A 384 19.84 -15.93 5.37
N ILE A 385 19.75 -14.86 4.57
CA ILE A 385 20.86 -14.32 3.78
C ILE A 385 21.09 -12.86 4.21
N ARG A 386 22.35 -12.41 4.16
CA ARG A 386 22.65 -10.99 4.40
C ARG A 386 21.99 -10.12 3.32
N PHE A 387 21.30 -9.06 3.72
CA PHE A 387 20.63 -8.15 2.83
C PHE A 387 21.63 -7.47 1.88
N ASP A 388 21.42 -7.68 0.60
CA ASP A 388 22.16 -7.09 -0.50
C ASP A 388 21.12 -6.66 -1.55
N PRO A 389 20.90 -5.35 -1.76
CA PRO A 389 19.88 -4.88 -2.68
C PRO A 389 19.94 -5.49 -4.08
N ASP A 390 21.14 -5.69 -4.65
CA ASP A 390 21.27 -6.25 -5.99
C ASP A 390 20.84 -7.72 -6.07
N ARG A 391 20.92 -8.46 -4.97
CA ARG A 391 20.41 -9.83 -4.86
C ARG A 391 18.93 -9.86 -4.52
N VAL A 392 18.50 -8.96 -3.63
CA VAL A 392 17.12 -8.93 -3.15
C VAL A 392 16.16 -8.62 -4.30
N VAL A 393 16.51 -7.72 -5.22
CA VAL A 393 15.63 -7.35 -6.34
C VAL A 393 15.35 -8.49 -7.33
N GLU A 394 16.18 -9.53 -7.32
CA GLU A 394 16.00 -10.74 -8.13
C GLU A 394 15.19 -11.84 -7.40
N GLN A 395 14.92 -11.66 -6.11
CA GLN A 395 14.19 -12.64 -5.30
C GLN A 395 12.69 -12.61 -5.62
N GLU A 396 12.11 -13.79 -5.83
CA GLU A 396 10.66 -13.93 -6.00
C GLU A 396 9.94 -13.66 -4.67
N CYS A 397 8.89 -12.84 -4.72
CA CYS A 397 8.00 -12.56 -3.58
C CYS A 397 6.83 -13.55 -3.59
N LEU A 398 6.79 -14.45 -2.63
CA LEU A 398 5.73 -15.44 -2.48
C LEU A 398 4.57 -14.85 -1.65
N ILE A 399 3.33 -14.96 -2.13
CA ILE A 399 2.17 -14.34 -1.46
C ILE A 399 1.33 -15.39 -0.73
N THR A 400 1.22 -16.59 -1.29
CA THR A 400 0.34 -17.65 -0.78
C THR A 400 1.06 -18.71 0.04
N THR A 401 2.38 -18.69 0.05
CA THR A 401 3.25 -19.62 0.79
C THR A 401 4.33 -18.86 1.54
N PHE A 402 4.99 -19.52 2.49
CA PHE A 402 6.15 -18.94 3.18
C PHE A 402 7.28 -18.60 2.21
N GLN A 403 8.03 -17.56 2.54
CA GLN A 403 9.16 -17.14 1.70
C GLN A 403 10.23 -18.23 1.63
N SER A 404 10.86 -18.39 0.47
CA SER A 404 11.97 -19.33 0.25
C SER A 404 13.27 -18.87 0.93
N ALA A 405 13.41 -17.55 1.11
CA ALA A 405 14.55 -16.95 1.81
C ALA A 405 14.12 -15.65 2.51
N TYR A 406 14.81 -15.33 3.60
CA TYR A 406 14.69 -14.07 4.34
C TYR A 406 16.02 -13.34 4.35
N PHE A 407 15.99 -12.03 4.57
CA PHE A 407 17.18 -11.20 4.53
C PHE A 407 17.39 -10.44 5.84
N TYR A 408 18.68 -10.31 6.26
CA TYR A 408 19.00 -9.61 7.48
C TYR A 408 20.00 -8.48 7.28
N THR A 409 19.87 -7.46 8.12
CA THR A 409 20.87 -6.39 8.31
C THR A 409 21.31 -6.36 9.78
N ARG A 410 22.40 -5.65 10.10
CA ARG A 410 22.80 -5.46 11.50
C ARG A 410 21.85 -4.55 12.25
N ASN A 411 21.42 -3.50 11.58
CA ASN A 411 20.54 -2.47 12.10
C ASN A 411 19.85 -1.73 10.93
N PHE A 412 18.98 -0.79 11.25
CA PHE A 412 18.28 0.02 10.24
C PHE A 412 19.21 0.97 9.50
N GLU A 413 20.29 1.43 10.14
CA GLU A 413 21.29 2.29 9.50
C GLU A 413 22.00 1.56 8.35
N GLU A 414 22.40 0.30 8.53
CA GLU A 414 22.99 -0.51 7.45
C GLU A 414 21.99 -0.71 6.30
N ALA A 415 20.73 -1.00 6.61
CA ALA A 415 19.67 -1.13 5.59
C ALA A 415 19.53 0.15 4.78
N GLN A 416 19.50 1.29 5.48
CA GLN A 416 19.38 2.62 4.90
C GLN A 416 20.59 2.97 4.01
N GLN A 417 21.82 2.70 4.48
CA GLN A 417 23.02 2.95 3.70
C GLN A 417 23.04 2.13 2.41
N LYS A 418 22.68 0.85 2.49
CA LYS A 418 22.61 -0.04 1.31
C LYS A 418 21.53 0.42 0.33
N LEU A 419 20.37 0.83 0.83
CA LEU A 419 19.30 1.41 -0.01
C LEU A 419 19.78 2.68 -0.73
N ARG A 420 20.42 3.61 -0.02
CA ARG A 420 20.96 4.85 -0.61
C ARG A 420 21.96 4.55 -1.72
N MET A 421 22.88 3.61 -1.49
CA MET A 421 23.85 3.20 -2.51
C MET A 421 23.14 2.64 -3.76
N PHE A 422 22.16 1.77 -3.56
CA PHE A 422 21.36 1.21 -4.66
C PHE A 422 20.58 2.30 -5.42
N THR A 423 19.85 3.14 -4.71
CA THR A 423 19.00 4.18 -5.33
C THR A 423 19.79 5.30 -6.01
N ASN A 424 21.02 5.56 -5.57
CA ASN A 424 21.92 6.51 -6.24
C ASN A 424 22.37 6.01 -7.62
N ASN A 425 22.37 4.70 -7.84
CA ASN A 425 22.71 4.10 -9.12
C ASN A 425 21.50 3.98 -10.06
N MET A 426 20.29 4.23 -9.58
CA MET A 426 19.07 4.23 -10.39
C MET A 426 19.04 5.43 -11.33
N LYS A 427 18.66 5.20 -12.58
CA LYS A 427 18.52 6.27 -13.59
C LYS A 427 17.18 6.99 -13.41
N ARG A 428 17.10 7.91 -12.47
CA ARG A 428 15.92 8.73 -12.24
C ARG A 428 16.02 10.06 -13.01
N PRO A 429 14.90 10.60 -13.54
CA PRO A 429 14.90 11.86 -14.27
C PRO A 429 15.23 13.06 -13.37
N PHE A 430 14.99 12.93 -12.06
CA PHE A 430 15.24 13.94 -11.03
C PHE A 430 15.40 13.30 -9.65
N ILE A 431 15.87 14.07 -8.69
CA ILE A 431 15.88 13.72 -7.27
C ILE A 431 14.84 14.61 -6.58
N VAL A 432 14.16 14.06 -5.57
CA VAL A 432 13.19 14.80 -4.76
C VAL A 432 13.65 14.93 -3.32
N ARG A 433 13.27 16.04 -2.68
CA ARG A 433 13.45 16.29 -1.25
C ARG A 433 12.08 16.56 -0.62
N TYR A 434 11.79 15.92 0.50
CA TYR A 434 10.59 16.24 1.27
C TYR A 434 10.80 17.51 2.09
N ASN A 435 9.85 18.43 2.01
CA ASN A 435 9.80 19.62 2.82
C ASN A 435 8.71 19.47 3.89
N PRO A 436 9.08 19.29 5.18
CA PRO A 436 8.10 19.05 6.25
C PRO A 436 7.25 20.29 6.60
N TYR A 437 7.68 21.48 6.22
CA TYR A 437 6.94 22.73 6.50
C TYR A 437 5.77 22.95 5.56
N THR A 438 5.95 22.59 4.30
CA THR A 438 4.91 22.68 3.27
C THR A 438 4.21 21.35 2.99
N GLU A 439 4.68 20.27 3.64
CA GLU A 439 4.20 18.89 3.42
C GLU A 439 4.18 18.51 1.93
N SER A 440 5.20 18.96 1.20
CA SER A 440 5.36 18.78 -0.26
C SER A 440 6.72 18.22 -0.61
N VAL A 441 6.91 17.82 -1.86
CA VAL A 441 8.21 17.42 -2.40
C VAL A 441 8.76 18.48 -3.32
N GLU A 442 10.04 18.82 -3.12
CA GLU A 442 10.83 19.72 -3.95
C GLU A 442 11.57 18.88 -5.00
N VAL A 443 11.36 19.18 -6.28
CA VAL A 443 12.07 18.51 -7.37
C VAL A 443 13.42 19.21 -7.60
N LEU A 444 14.51 18.47 -7.43
CA LEU A 444 15.89 18.95 -7.56
C LEU A 444 16.42 18.67 -8.97
N ASN A 445 15.90 19.39 -9.97
CA ASN A 445 16.23 19.19 -11.38
C ASN A 445 16.98 20.37 -12.03
N ASN A 446 17.22 21.46 -11.29
CA ASN A 446 17.95 22.63 -11.77
C ASN A 446 18.79 23.27 -10.66
N SER A 447 19.77 24.09 -11.05
CA SER A 447 20.70 24.72 -10.12
C SER A 447 20.02 25.61 -9.07
N ARG A 448 18.89 26.27 -9.42
CA ARG A 448 18.16 27.14 -8.50
C ARG A 448 17.52 26.34 -7.37
N SER A 449 16.81 25.26 -7.69
CA SER A 449 16.16 24.39 -6.69
C SER A 449 17.20 23.73 -5.77
N ILE A 450 18.33 23.29 -6.34
CA ILE A 450 19.44 22.71 -5.57
C ILE A 450 20.04 23.75 -4.62
N MET A 451 20.31 24.97 -5.10
CA MET A 451 20.87 26.03 -4.27
C MET A 451 19.95 26.48 -3.14
N LEU A 452 18.62 26.52 -3.37
CA LEU A 452 17.64 26.81 -2.32
C LEU A 452 17.67 25.71 -1.23
N ALA A 453 17.70 24.45 -1.64
CA ALA A 453 17.82 23.32 -0.71
C ALA A 453 19.14 23.39 0.09
N VAL A 454 20.27 23.70 -0.54
CA VAL A 454 21.57 23.85 0.12
C VAL A 454 21.54 25.01 1.14
N ASN A 455 20.93 26.15 0.81
CA ASN A 455 20.83 27.27 1.72
C ASN A 455 19.96 26.95 2.96
N SER A 456 18.84 26.22 2.77
CA SER A 456 18.02 25.73 3.87
C SER A 456 18.84 24.84 4.82
N LEU A 457 19.57 23.85 4.27
CA LEU A 457 20.42 22.96 5.07
C LEU A 457 21.55 23.71 5.80
N ARG A 458 22.15 24.72 5.19
CA ARG A 458 23.16 25.58 5.88
C ARG A 458 22.58 26.28 7.09
N SER A 459 21.35 26.76 7.00
CA SER A 459 20.66 27.41 8.11
C SER A 459 20.47 26.45 9.27
N ASP A 460 20.01 25.23 8.99
CA ASP A 460 19.80 24.19 9.99
C ASP A 460 21.12 23.76 10.65
N ILE A 461 22.18 23.57 9.83
CA ILE A 461 23.52 23.22 10.33
C ILE A 461 24.09 24.32 11.25
N ASN A 462 23.93 25.58 10.88
CA ASN A 462 24.38 26.70 11.72
C ASN A 462 23.66 26.76 13.06
N LEU A 463 22.35 26.52 13.04
CA LEU A 463 21.54 26.44 14.27
C LEU A 463 22.03 25.31 15.18
N LEU A 464 22.24 24.10 14.62
CA LEU A 464 22.73 22.94 15.37
C LEU A 464 24.15 23.14 15.90
N ALA A 465 25.05 23.73 15.11
CA ALA A 465 26.40 24.05 15.53
C ALA A 465 26.39 25.07 16.70
N GLY A 466 25.52 26.09 16.62
CA GLY A 466 25.30 27.01 17.73
C GLY A 466 24.78 26.33 19.00
N ALA A 467 23.81 25.42 18.85
CA ALA A 467 23.28 24.67 19.99
C ALA A 467 24.34 23.79 20.66
N LEU A 468 25.18 23.10 19.88
CA LEU A 468 26.30 22.31 20.40
C LEU A 468 27.30 23.17 21.21
N HIS A 469 27.55 24.41 20.76
CA HIS A 469 28.44 25.32 21.51
C HIS A 469 27.91 25.70 22.89
N TYR A 470 26.59 25.61 23.13
CA TYR A 470 26.01 25.87 24.48
C TYR A 470 26.03 24.62 25.38
N ILE A 471 26.24 23.43 24.86
CA ILE A 471 26.21 22.16 25.59
C ILE A 471 27.63 21.72 25.94
N LEU A 472 28.61 22.03 25.10
CA LEU A 472 30.05 21.74 25.27
C LEU A 472 30.75 22.89 25.96
#